data_fca7a4aeef775367e99b889da819b077
#
_entry.id   fca7a4aeef775367e99b889da819b077
#
_cell.length_a   1.000
_cell.length_b   1.000
_cell.length_c   1.000
_cell.angle_alpha   90.00
_cell.angle_beta   90.00
_cell.angle_gamma   90.00
#
_symmetry.space_group_name_H-M   'P 1'
#
loop_
_entity.id
_entity.type
_entity.pdbx_description
1 polymer ?
#
loop_
_entity_poly.entity_id
_entity_poly.type
_entity_poly.pdbx_seq_one_letter_code
_entity_poly.pdbx_strand_id
1 'polypeptide(L)'
;MIAKAKSIAHGGVSLGYITRQGKAQVVKLNHLPEDASPQAIYGYMKLHQKLREEELQCRPLKNNMIRMEISPSKEESEGWTLEDWKQLADDFVQAFDKVRLPGEEGRYRSPCRLANSQYIITLHTDSKSGIPHLHLDCNRVDMDNCLNSDHLIGIRAKTAAEEVNRLRGWKRTEERFEENKARIKKDCLAVLAGMSAFSWDKYTAALEAKGYTVKLKLNASVTVRGYTILSGNSAYKSSIISRDLTPVKIQDTWEKMRPEIRYGQMTYEERLAFATSDEGKDYLFPLGLTLDGKRYETKASGGAVKAFHEESRAIERTHSPEESGNIFRTAFLLFVGQVDAATSFAQNCGGGGSAPDQNWGRDKNEDDILWARRCFRKAREMVTTPVIRLNRRR
;
A
#
# COMPACT_ATOMS: atom_id res chain seq x y z
N MET A 1 14.98 11.11 -5.94
CA MET A 1 16.41 10.67 -5.95
C MET A 1 16.73 9.84 -4.71
N ILE A 2 17.65 8.88 -4.79
CA ILE A 2 18.22 8.13 -3.66
C ILE A 2 19.74 8.24 -3.68
N ALA A 3 20.39 8.12 -2.51
CA ALA A 3 21.83 8.03 -2.43
C ALA A 3 22.27 6.97 -1.41
N LYS A 4 23.42 6.36 -1.68
CA LYS A 4 24.09 5.38 -0.82
C LYS A 4 25.54 5.79 -0.65
N ALA A 5 26.11 5.56 0.53
CA ALA A 5 27.51 5.80 0.80
C ALA A 5 28.10 4.72 1.69
N LYS A 6 29.39 4.46 1.52
CA LYS A 6 30.21 3.58 2.37
C LYS A 6 31.65 4.03 2.35
N SER A 7 32.36 3.81 3.44
CA SER A 7 33.83 3.92 3.44
C SER A 7 34.47 2.61 2.95
N ILE A 8 35.53 2.72 2.19
CA ILE A 8 36.20 1.60 1.54
C ILE A 8 37.72 1.66 1.72
N ALA A 9 38.36 0.49 1.75
CA ALA A 9 39.81 0.34 1.81
C ALA A 9 40.48 0.12 0.41
N HIS A 10 39.65 -0.17 -0.61
CA HIS A 10 40.13 -0.58 -1.94
C HIS A 10 39.92 0.55 -2.97
N GLY A 11 40.41 1.74 -2.68
CA GLY A 11 40.16 2.93 -3.50
C GLY A 11 40.61 2.78 -4.96
N GLY A 12 41.76 2.19 -5.23
CA GLY A 12 42.23 1.97 -6.59
C GLY A 12 41.31 1.07 -7.42
N VAL A 13 40.77 0.00 -6.80
CA VAL A 13 39.78 -0.90 -7.46
C VAL A 13 38.48 -0.15 -7.69
N SER A 14 38.06 0.66 -6.71
CA SER A 14 36.85 1.48 -6.83
C SER A 14 36.98 2.48 -7.98
N LEU A 15 38.05 3.23 -8.04
CA LEU A 15 38.32 4.18 -9.12
C LEU A 15 38.34 3.50 -10.50
N GLY A 16 39.02 2.35 -10.62
CA GLY A 16 38.97 1.58 -11.87
C GLY A 16 37.54 1.19 -12.29
N TYR A 17 36.72 0.84 -11.31
CA TYR A 17 35.32 0.51 -11.56
C TYR A 17 34.48 1.71 -11.99
N ILE A 18 34.49 2.82 -11.24
CA ILE A 18 33.65 4.00 -11.53
C ILE A 18 34.08 4.72 -12.80
N THR A 19 35.38 4.70 -13.13
CA THR A 19 35.91 5.29 -14.35
C THR A 19 35.82 4.36 -15.56
N ARG A 20 35.37 3.11 -15.39
CA ARG A 20 35.40 2.09 -16.43
C ARG A 20 36.79 1.99 -17.09
N GLN A 21 37.85 2.03 -16.27
CA GLN A 21 39.24 2.12 -16.71
C GLN A 21 39.52 3.29 -17.67
N GLY A 22 38.87 4.44 -17.41
CA GLY A 22 39.00 5.66 -18.21
C GLY A 22 37.96 5.83 -19.31
N LYS A 23 36.99 4.91 -19.46
CA LYS A 23 35.94 4.97 -20.50
C LYS A 23 34.63 5.59 -20.03
N ALA A 24 34.44 5.79 -18.71
CA ALA A 24 33.24 6.42 -18.20
C ALA A 24 33.27 7.94 -18.43
N GLN A 25 32.08 8.52 -18.61
CA GLN A 25 31.95 9.95 -18.70
C GLN A 25 32.22 10.61 -17.34
N VAL A 26 33.32 11.38 -17.25
CA VAL A 26 33.62 12.18 -16.07
C VAL A 26 32.70 13.37 -16.02
N VAL A 27 31.99 13.53 -14.91
CA VAL A 27 31.08 14.65 -14.65
C VAL A 27 31.82 15.77 -13.95
N LYS A 28 32.63 15.43 -12.94
CA LYS A 28 33.37 16.41 -12.15
C LYS A 28 34.62 15.81 -11.51
N LEU A 29 35.68 16.59 -11.52
CA LEU A 29 36.89 16.41 -10.71
C LEU A 29 37.01 17.57 -9.72
N ASN A 30 37.48 17.31 -8.53
CA ASN A 30 37.72 18.34 -7.51
C ASN A 30 39.10 18.14 -6.88
N HIS A 31 39.93 19.17 -6.90
CA HIS A 31 41.33 19.15 -6.42
C HIS A 31 42.16 18.00 -7.05
N LEU A 32 41.87 17.65 -8.28
CA LEU A 32 42.54 16.60 -9.07
C LEU A 32 42.83 17.11 -10.46
N PRO A 33 43.93 16.68 -11.12
CA PRO A 33 44.21 17.06 -12.51
C PRO A 33 43.16 16.50 -13.49
N GLU A 34 42.78 17.32 -14.48
CA GLU A 34 41.71 16.97 -15.44
C GLU A 34 42.05 15.79 -16.33
N ASP A 35 43.34 15.69 -16.78
CA ASP A 35 43.78 14.67 -17.73
C ASP A 35 44.45 13.45 -17.06
N ALA A 36 44.26 13.29 -15.75
CA ALA A 36 44.92 12.21 -15.00
C ALA A 36 44.21 10.86 -15.24
N SER A 37 44.99 9.81 -15.48
CA SER A 37 44.48 8.45 -15.52
C SER A 37 43.87 8.05 -14.15
N PRO A 38 42.98 7.04 -14.09
CA PRO A 38 42.43 6.55 -12.83
C PRO A 38 43.50 6.15 -11.80
N GLN A 39 44.59 5.59 -12.28
CA GLN A 39 45.73 5.21 -11.44
C GLN A 39 46.44 6.44 -10.88
N ALA A 40 46.65 7.48 -11.71
CA ALA A 40 47.24 8.74 -11.28
C ALA A 40 46.33 9.46 -10.26
N ILE A 41 45.03 9.51 -10.50
CA ILE A 41 44.07 10.05 -9.54
C ILE A 41 44.19 9.37 -8.18
N TYR A 42 44.23 8.04 -8.16
CA TYR A 42 44.46 7.28 -6.90
C TYR A 42 45.82 7.61 -6.27
N GLY A 43 46.84 7.75 -7.09
CA GLY A 43 48.18 8.17 -6.67
C GLY A 43 48.14 9.54 -5.95
N TYR A 44 47.50 10.55 -6.53
CA TYR A 44 47.33 11.86 -5.91
C TYR A 44 46.61 11.77 -4.56
N MET A 45 45.50 11.03 -4.49
CA MET A 45 44.76 10.84 -3.23
C MET A 45 45.63 10.12 -2.18
N LYS A 46 46.36 9.11 -2.56
CA LYS A 46 47.30 8.39 -1.66
C LYS A 46 48.44 9.25 -1.17
N LEU A 47 49.06 10.04 -2.09
CA LEU A 47 50.11 10.96 -1.71
C LEU A 47 49.62 11.94 -0.64
N HIS A 48 48.42 12.54 -0.83
CA HIS A 48 47.85 13.47 0.15
C HIS A 48 47.62 12.79 1.51
N GLN A 49 47.08 11.58 1.53
CA GLN A 49 46.92 10.77 2.75
C GLN A 49 48.29 10.53 3.46
N LYS A 50 49.31 10.22 2.69
CA LYS A 50 50.65 9.95 3.22
C LYS A 50 51.30 11.21 3.81
N LEU A 51 51.17 12.35 3.13
CA LEU A 51 51.66 13.64 3.66
C LEU A 51 51.00 13.96 4.99
N ARG A 52 49.68 13.74 5.11
CA ARG A 52 48.97 13.91 6.38
C ARG A 52 49.48 12.96 7.47
N GLU A 53 49.73 11.66 7.13
CA GLU A 53 50.27 10.67 8.07
C GLU A 53 51.61 11.09 8.62
N GLU A 54 52.50 11.62 7.76
CA GLU A 54 53.82 12.10 8.11
C GLU A 54 53.72 13.42 8.96
N GLU A 55 52.90 14.37 8.55
CA GLU A 55 52.76 15.67 9.26
C GLU A 55 52.16 15.49 10.67
N LEU A 56 51.09 14.68 10.79
CA LEU A 56 50.38 14.48 12.05
C LEU A 56 50.91 13.29 12.87
N GLN A 57 51.93 12.59 12.40
CA GLN A 57 52.49 11.38 13.02
C GLN A 57 51.40 10.34 13.39
N CYS A 58 50.43 10.17 12.51
CA CYS A 58 49.27 9.33 12.76
C CYS A 58 49.28 8.03 11.92
N ARG A 59 48.50 7.05 12.36
CA ARG A 59 48.40 5.75 11.65
C ARG A 59 47.67 5.87 10.33
N PRO A 60 48.03 5.07 9.31
CA PRO A 60 47.26 4.99 8.06
C PRO A 60 45.81 4.64 8.27
N LEU A 61 44.94 5.23 7.45
CA LEU A 61 43.52 4.94 7.47
C LEU A 61 43.26 3.55 6.90
N LYS A 62 42.54 2.69 7.64
CA LYS A 62 42.05 1.41 7.16
C LYS A 62 41.09 1.58 5.97
N ASN A 63 40.06 2.37 6.15
CA ASN A 63 39.16 2.82 5.08
C ASN A 63 39.59 4.22 4.70
N ASN A 64 40.14 4.39 3.55
CA ASN A 64 40.79 5.65 3.14
C ASN A 64 40.00 6.44 2.10
N MET A 65 38.88 5.90 1.63
CA MET A 65 38.01 6.56 0.66
C MET A 65 36.53 6.40 1.05
N ILE A 66 35.71 7.34 0.59
CA ILE A 66 34.24 7.28 0.64
C ILE A 66 33.74 7.08 -0.79
N ARG A 67 32.96 6.03 -1.00
CA ARG A 67 32.27 5.75 -2.24
C ARG A 67 30.78 6.01 -2.09
N MET A 68 30.18 6.71 -3.07
CA MET A 68 28.77 7.03 -3.12
C MET A 68 28.17 6.65 -4.47
N GLU A 69 26.88 6.36 -4.43
CA GLU A 69 26.00 6.20 -5.59
C GLU A 69 24.84 7.17 -5.42
N ILE A 70 24.58 8.00 -6.44
CA ILE A 70 23.53 9.03 -6.43
C ILE A 70 22.65 8.77 -7.65
N SER A 71 21.39 8.43 -7.42
CA SER A 71 20.47 7.99 -8.48
C SER A 71 19.16 8.76 -8.40
N PRO A 72 18.92 9.70 -9.31
CA PRO A 72 17.57 10.21 -9.54
C PRO A 72 16.68 9.10 -10.10
N SER A 73 15.37 9.27 -10.13
CA SER A 73 14.50 8.35 -10.85
C SER A 73 14.63 8.59 -12.36
N LYS A 74 14.14 7.64 -13.16
CA LYS A 74 14.18 7.76 -14.62
C LYS A 74 13.41 8.99 -15.08
N GLU A 75 12.25 9.23 -14.47
CA GLU A 75 11.39 10.38 -14.80
C GLU A 75 12.04 11.71 -14.41
N GLU A 76 12.81 11.75 -13.32
CA GLU A 76 13.51 12.95 -12.86
C GLU A 76 14.69 13.32 -13.76
N SER A 77 15.33 12.36 -14.40
CA SER A 77 16.55 12.53 -15.21
C SER A 77 16.34 12.32 -16.71
N GLU A 78 15.09 12.26 -17.17
CA GLU A 78 14.79 12.09 -18.59
C GLU A 78 15.24 13.32 -19.39
N GLY A 79 15.98 13.07 -20.46
CA GLY A 79 16.47 14.13 -21.35
C GLY A 79 17.62 14.98 -20.81
N TRP A 80 18.23 14.59 -19.68
CA TRP A 80 19.30 15.37 -19.07
C TRP A 80 20.57 15.43 -19.91
N THR A 81 21.14 16.62 -19.97
CA THR A 81 22.46 16.91 -20.49
C THR A 81 23.56 16.64 -19.45
N LEU A 82 24.83 16.69 -19.86
CA LEU A 82 25.95 16.58 -18.92
C LEU A 82 25.94 17.71 -17.90
N GLU A 83 25.48 18.89 -18.27
CA GLU A 83 25.41 20.05 -17.36
C GLU A 83 24.37 19.84 -16.26
N ASP A 84 23.23 19.20 -16.56
CA ASP A 84 22.22 18.84 -15.54
C ASP A 84 22.79 17.85 -14.51
N TRP A 85 23.64 16.90 -14.98
CA TRP A 85 24.33 15.96 -14.09
C TRP A 85 25.39 16.65 -13.23
N LYS A 86 26.12 17.64 -13.78
CA LYS A 86 27.05 18.47 -12.98
C LYS A 86 26.31 19.23 -11.90
N GLN A 87 25.20 19.88 -12.26
CA GLN A 87 24.39 20.61 -11.31
C GLN A 87 23.84 19.69 -10.20
N LEU A 88 23.39 18.46 -10.52
CA LEU A 88 23.00 17.49 -9.51
C LEU A 88 24.16 17.12 -8.60
N ALA A 89 25.36 16.92 -9.14
CA ALA A 89 26.56 16.62 -8.39
C ALA A 89 26.89 17.74 -7.37
N ASP A 90 26.79 18.99 -7.81
CA ASP A 90 27.05 20.17 -6.98
C ASP A 90 26.01 20.33 -5.87
N ASP A 91 24.71 20.21 -6.21
CA ASP A 91 23.62 20.25 -5.24
C ASP A 91 23.80 19.16 -4.16
N PHE A 92 24.19 17.95 -4.59
CA PHE A 92 24.39 16.84 -3.68
C PHE A 92 25.58 17.05 -2.73
N VAL A 93 26.74 17.50 -3.26
CA VAL A 93 27.93 17.78 -2.46
C VAL A 93 27.63 18.86 -1.43
N GLN A 94 26.96 19.95 -1.83
CA GLN A 94 26.56 21.01 -0.92
C GLN A 94 25.57 20.54 0.17
N ALA A 95 24.58 19.74 -0.23
CA ALA A 95 23.62 19.18 0.70
C ALA A 95 24.31 18.23 1.70
N PHE A 96 25.22 17.39 1.20
CA PHE A 96 25.95 16.42 2.01
C PHE A 96 26.80 17.09 3.09
N ASP A 97 27.51 18.18 2.76
CA ASP A 97 28.36 18.92 3.70
C ASP A 97 27.53 19.68 4.76
N LYS A 98 26.27 20.02 4.45
CA LYS A 98 25.35 20.68 5.39
C LYS A 98 24.69 19.69 6.37
N VAL A 99 24.68 18.39 6.10
CA VAL A 99 24.04 17.41 7.00
C VAL A 99 24.70 17.42 8.36
N ARG A 100 23.89 17.47 9.40
CA ARG A 100 24.30 17.28 10.79
C ARG A 100 23.59 16.05 11.32
N LEU A 101 24.34 15.10 11.85
CA LEU A 101 23.80 13.87 12.41
C LEU A 101 23.78 13.94 13.94
N PRO A 102 22.84 13.27 14.62
CA PRO A 102 22.82 13.18 16.08
C PRO A 102 24.15 12.68 16.62
N GLY A 103 24.70 13.34 17.62
CA GLY A 103 25.97 12.98 18.28
C GLY A 103 27.24 13.47 17.57
N GLU A 104 27.14 14.32 16.54
CA GLU A 104 28.28 14.99 15.91
C GLU A 104 28.75 16.27 16.67
N GLU A 105 28.05 16.67 17.70
CA GLU A 105 28.36 17.87 18.50
C GLU A 105 29.57 17.65 19.45
N GLY A 106 30.24 16.51 19.38
CA GLY A 106 31.35 16.18 20.28
C GLY A 106 32.74 16.43 19.68
N ARG A 107 33.73 16.63 20.56
CA ARG A 107 35.15 16.94 20.29
C ARG A 107 35.88 16.04 19.30
N TYR A 108 35.30 14.88 18.92
CA TYR A 108 35.97 13.81 18.17
C TYR A 108 35.33 13.48 16.81
N ARG A 109 34.35 14.24 16.35
CA ARG A 109 33.68 13.95 15.09
C ARG A 109 33.71 15.15 14.17
N SER A 110 34.66 15.15 13.26
CA SER A 110 34.73 16.16 12.21
C SER A 110 33.52 16.02 11.27
N PRO A 111 32.91 17.14 10.85
CA PRO A 111 31.91 17.12 9.80
C PRO A 111 32.55 16.62 8.49
N CYS A 112 31.75 16.11 7.57
CA CYS A 112 32.23 15.86 6.22
C CYS A 112 32.33 17.18 5.46
N ARG A 113 33.36 17.32 4.65
CA ARG A 113 33.71 18.49 3.85
C ARG A 113 34.11 18.04 2.44
N LEU A 114 33.15 17.43 1.72
CA LEU A 114 33.39 16.93 0.37
C LEU A 114 33.88 18.01 -0.58
N ALA A 115 33.27 19.21 -0.51
CA ALA A 115 33.66 20.34 -1.32
C ALA A 115 35.16 20.73 -1.16
N ASN A 116 35.73 20.45 0.03
CA ASN A 116 37.15 20.66 0.30
C ASN A 116 38.00 19.39 0.18
N SER A 117 37.54 18.38 -0.55
CA SER A 117 38.21 17.10 -0.65
C SER A 117 38.49 16.74 -2.09
N GLN A 118 39.53 15.92 -2.31
CA GLN A 118 39.78 15.32 -3.63
C GLN A 118 38.67 14.32 -3.95
N TYR A 119 37.93 14.50 -5.05
CA TYR A 119 36.96 13.54 -5.53
C TYR A 119 36.83 13.51 -7.03
N ILE A 120 36.31 12.41 -7.53
CA ILE A 120 35.88 12.23 -8.93
C ILE A 120 34.42 11.76 -8.93
N ILE A 121 33.66 12.33 -9.84
CA ILE A 121 32.25 11.94 -10.12
C ILE A 121 32.16 11.50 -11.58
N THR A 122 31.58 10.31 -11.79
CA THR A 122 31.35 9.73 -13.11
C THR A 122 29.89 9.38 -13.33
N LEU A 123 29.41 9.49 -14.57
CA LEU A 123 28.07 9.08 -14.97
C LEU A 123 28.11 7.66 -15.53
N HIS A 124 27.23 6.81 -15.00
CA HIS A 124 26.95 5.47 -15.51
C HIS A 124 25.54 5.39 -16.07
N THR A 125 25.42 4.94 -17.32
CA THR A 125 24.14 4.79 -18.04
C THR A 125 23.80 3.31 -18.31
N ASP A 126 24.71 2.40 -18.05
CA ASP A 126 24.66 0.98 -18.39
C ASP A 126 24.24 0.08 -17.21
N SER A 127 23.48 0.61 -16.27
CA SER A 127 22.95 -0.19 -15.16
C SER A 127 21.95 -1.24 -15.64
N LYS A 128 21.88 -2.38 -14.95
CA LYS A 128 20.87 -3.43 -15.23
C LYS A 128 19.42 -2.91 -15.15
N SER A 129 19.18 -1.83 -14.42
CA SER A 129 17.88 -1.18 -14.29
C SER A 129 17.61 -0.15 -15.38
N GLY A 130 18.58 0.16 -16.23
CA GLY A 130 18.49 1.24 -17.23
C GLY A 130 18.35 2.64 -16.63
N ILE A 131 18.65 2.82 -15.34
CA ILE A 131 18.59 4.12 -14.66
C ILE A 131 19.99 4.73 -14.64
N PRO A 132 20.21 5.89 -15.28
CA PRO A 132 21.47 6.61 -15.17
C PRO A 132 21.73 7.06 -13.72
N HIS A 133 22.97 7.02 -13.29
CA HIS A 133 23.35 7.36 -11.93
C HIS A 133 24.80 7.85 -11.84
N LEU A 134 25.07 8.66 -10.82
CA LEU A 134 26.43 9.12 -10.54
C LEU A 134 27.11 8.18 -9.55
N HIS A 135 28.38 7.92 -9.81
CA HIS A 135 29.32 7.40 -8.83
C HIS A 135 30.27 8.49 -8.39
N LEU A 136 30.49 8.58 -7.08
CA LEU A 136 31.44 9.51 -6.50
C LEU A 136 32.41 8.72 -5.62
N ASP A 137 33.71 8.86 -5.91
CA ASP A 137 34.81 8.38 -5.03
C ASP A 137 35.58 9.59 -4.48
N CYS A 138 35.63 9.72 -3.15
CA CYS A 138 36.21 10.85 -2.45
C CYS A 138 37.31 10.40 -1.49
N ASN A 139 38.40 11.16 -1.42
CA ASN A 139 39.42 11.01 -0.40
C ASN A 139 38.82 11.31 0.98
N ARG A 140 39.14 10.46 1.96
CA ARG A 140 38.72 10.71 3.36
C ARG A 140 39.53 11.81 4.05
N VAL A 141 40.66 12.21 3.49
CA VAL A 141 41.43 13.38 3.94
C VAL A 141 41.06 14.56 3.07
N ASP A 142 40.58 15.65 3.68
CA ASP A 142 40.31 16.90 2.97
C ASP A 142 41.57 17.72 2.78
N MET A 143 41.52 18.81 2.04
CA MET A 143 42.67 19.63 1.71
C MET A 143 43.29 20.34 2.92
N ASP A 144 42.61 20.43 4.06
CA ASP A 144 43.11 20.96 5.34
C ASP A 144 43.61 19.83 6.27
N ASN A 145 43.91 18.64 5.77
CA ASN A 145 44.34 17.49 6.55
C ASN A 145 43.32 16.95 7.57
N CYS A 146 42.05 17.41 7.50
CA CYS A 146 40.97 16.92 8.35
C CYS A 146 40.36 15.65 7.78
N LEU A 147 39.76 14.82 8.65
CA LEU A 147 39.10 13.58 8.23
C LEU A 147 37.62 13.81 7.98
N ASN A 148 37.16 13.42 6.79
CA ASN A 148 35.75 13.20 6.52
C ASN A 148 35.27 12.00 7.35
N SER A 149 34.34 12.24 8.26
CA SER A 149 33.78 11.21 9.13
C SER A 149 33.01 10.17 8.31
N ASP A 150 33.33 8.89 8.53
CA ASP A 150 32.57 7.76 7.94
C ASP A 150 31.50 7.21 8.89
N HIS A 151 31.32 7.83 10.06
CA HIS A 151 30.27 7.48 10.99
C HIS A 151 28.89 7.76 10.36
N LEU A 152 28.03 6.76 10.37
CA LEU A 152 26.68 6.86 9.79
C LEU A 152 26.66 7.42 8.37
N ILE A 153 27.73 7.24 7.60
CA ILE A 153 27.92 7.83 6.26
C ILE A 153 26.75 7.52 5.32
N GLY A 154 26.15 6.32 5.42
CA GLY A 154 24.98 5.92 4.65
C GLY A 154 23.71 6.71 5.03
N ILE A 155 23.57 7.09 6.30
CA ILE A 155 22.47 7.95 6.77
C ILE A 155 22.68 9.35 6.25
N ARG A 156 23.92 9.88 6.36
CA ARG A 156 24.29 11.19 5.81
C ARG A 156 23.93 11.30 4.33
N ALA A 157 24.30 10.29 3.52
CA ALA A 157 23.99 10.29 2.10
C ALA A 157 22.47 10.29 1.82
N LYS A 158 21.69 9.52 2.59
CA LYS A 158 20.22 9.54 2.49
C LYS A 158 19.63 10.90 2.86
N THR A 159 20.10 11.50 3.95
CA THR A 159 19.63 12.84 4.39
C THR A 159 19.96 13.91 3.35
N ALA A 160 21.17 13.87 2.78
CA ALA A 160 21.54 14.77 1.68
C ALA A 160 20.65 14.57 0.44
N ALA A 161 20.37 13.32 0.08
CA ALA A 161 19.45 13.02 -1.02
C ALA A 161 18.03 13.57 -0.79
N GLU A 162 17.49 13.44 0.42
CA GLU A 162 16.18 14.01 0.76
C GLU A 162 16.18 15.53 0.72
N GLU A 163 17.29 16.17 1.11
CA GLU A 163 17.41 17.64 1.00
C GLU A 163 17.45 18.09 -0.47
N VAL A 164 18.18 17.38 -1.34
CA VAL A 164 18.14 17.66 -2.79
C VAL A 164 16.75 17.40 -3.37
N ASN A 165 16.05 16.32 -2.96
CA ASN A 165 14.67 16.09 -3.35
C ASN A 165 13.78 17.29 -3.00
N ARG A 166 13.92 17.81 -1.78
CA ARG A 166 13.17 18.98 -1.31
C ARG A 166 13.47 20.23 -2.14
N LEU A 167 14.76 20.52 -2.38
CA LEU A 167 15.20 21.72 -3.14
C LEU A 167 14.74 21.69 -4.61
N ARG A 168 14.70 20.50 -5.21
CA ARG A 168 14.27 20.30 -6.61
C ARG A 168 12.76 20.03 -6.77
N GLY A 169 11.98 20.05 -5.66
CA GLY A 169 10.55 19.75 -5.71
C GLY A 169 10.25 18.29 -6.06
N TRP A 170 11.19 17.38 -5.85
CA TRP A 170 11.01 15.96 -6.11
C TRP A 170 10.35 15.27 -4.94
N LYS A 171 9.60 14.21 -5.22
CA LYS A 171 8.98 13.40 -4.16
C LYS A 171 10.03 12.77 -3.26
N ARG A 172 9.78 12.82 -1.96
CA ARG A 172 10.63 12.16 -0.97
C ARG A 172 10.57 10.63 -1.14
N THR A 173 11.66 9.97 -0.77
CA THR A 173 11.76 8.50 -0.86
C THR A 173 10.69 7.80 -0.03
N GLU A 174 10.39 8.33 1.17
CA GLU A 174 9.33 7.81 2.05
C GLU A 174 7.93 7.97 1.45
N GLU A 175 7.64 9.11 0.84
CA GLU A 175 6.35 9.36 0.18
C GLU A 175 6.13 8.38 -0.97
N ARG A 176 7.14 8.18 -1.82
CA ARG A 176 7.10 7.17 -2.90
C ARG A 176 6.92 5.76 -2.37
N PHE A 177 7.58 5.45 -1.25
CA PHE A 177 7.44 4.13 -0.64
C PHE A 177 6.01 3.90 -0.14
N GLU A 178 5.41 4.87 0.57
CA GLU A 178 4.05 4.76 1.07
C GLU A 178 3.00 4.75 -0.06
N GLU A 179 3.16 5.57 -1.10
CA GLU A 179 2.31 5.54 -2.29
C GLU A 179 2.33 4.17 -2.98
N ASN A 180 3.53 3.63 -3.22
CA ASN A 180 3.68 2.31 -3.84
C ASN A 180 3.10 1.21 -2.95
N LYS A 181 3.33 1.27 -1.65
CA LYS A 181 2.79 0.34 -0.67
C LYS A 181 1.26 0.37 -0.67
N ALA A 182 0.65 1.57 -0.68
CA ALA A 182 -0.80 1.74 -0.76
C ALA A 182 -1.37 1.18 -2.06
N ARG A 183 -0.72 1.44 -3.21
CA ARG A 183 -1.08 0.89 -4.52
C ARG A 183 -1.01 -0.63 -4.52
N ILE A 184 0.10 -1.21 -4.06
CA ILE A 184 0.28 -2.66 -3.99
C ILE A 184 -0.77 -3.29 -3.06
N LYS A 185 -1.06 -2.68 -1.91
CA LYS A 185 -2.12 -3.14 -0.99
C LYS A 185 -3.47 -3.17 -1.70
N LYS A 186 -3.83 -2.09 -2.39
CA LYS A 186 -5.08 -2.00 -3.16
C LYS A 186 -5.18 -3.11 -4.22
N ASP A 187 -4.10 -3.35 -4.97
CA ASP A 187 -4.07 -4.39 -6.00
C ASP A 187 -4.16 -5.80 -5.42
N CYS A 188 -3.47 -6.07 -4.30
CA CYS A 188 -3.57 -7.33 -3.58
C CYS A 188 -5.01 -7.61 -3.11
N LEU A 189 -5.67 -6.62 -2.53
CA LEU A 189 -7.06 -6.75 -2.06
C LEU A 189 -8.02 -6.91 -3.25
N ALA A 190 -7.82 -6.19 -4.35
CA ALA A 190 -8.64 -6.35 -5.55
C ALA A 190 -8.49 -7.75 -6.19
N VAL A 191 -7.29 -8.32 -6.20
CA VAL A 191 -7.05 -9.69 -6.64
C VAL A 191 -7.78 -10.69 -5.75
N LEU A 192 -7.65 -10.55 -4.42
CA LEU A 192 -8.35 -11.40 -3.46
C LEU A 192 -9.88 -11.35 -3.63
N ALA A 193 -10.43 -10.15 -3.79
CA ALA A 193 -11.87 -9.96 -4.00
C ALA A 193 -12.39 -10.61 -5.29
N GLY A 194 -11.56 -10.70 -6.32
CA GLY A 194 -11.89 -11.35 -7.59
C GLY A 194 -11.79 -12.88 -7.59
N MET A 195 -11.19 -13.50 -6.56
CA MET A 195 -10.96 -14.95 -6.51
C MET A 195 -12.19 -15.71 -5.99
N SER A 196 -12.66 -16.71 -6.73
CA SER A 196 -13.73 -17.60 -6.29
C SER A 196 -13.29 -18.62 -5.23
N ALA A 197 -12.01 -18.99 -5.24
CA ALA A 197 -11.36 -19.83 -4.22
C ALA A 197 -9.92 -19.37 -4.06
N PHE A 198 -9.45 -19.28 -2.82
CA PHE A 198 -8.08 -18.89 -2.54
C PHE A 198 -7.10 -20.01 -2.93
N SER A 199 -6.08 -19.67 -3.70
CA SER A 199 -4.90 -20.50 -3.91
C SER A 199 -3.70 -19.59 -4.17
N TRP A 200 -2.52 -20.00 -3.70
CA TRP A 200 -1.29 -19.23 -3.90
C TRP A 200 -0.95 -19.07 -5.38
N ASP A 201 -1.14 -20.12 -6.18
CA ASP A 201 -0.82 -20.08 -7.61
C ASP A 201 -1.70 -19.06 -8.36
N LYS A 202 -3.01 -19.07 -8.08
CA LYS A 202 -3.93 -18.08 -8.66
C LYS A 202 -3.63 -16.66 -8.19
N TYR A 203 -3.31 -16.50 -6.89
CA TYR A 203 -3.00 -15.19 -6.32
C TYR A 203 -1.72 -14.61 -6.92
N THR A 204 -0.64 -15.41 -7.02
CA THR A 204 0.62 -14.95 -7.62
C THR A 204 0.46 -14.65 -9.10
N ALA A 205 -0.17 -15.54 -9.87
CA ALA A 205 -0.42 -15.32 -11.30
C ALA A 205 -1.25 -14.06 -11.57
N ALA A 206 -2.27 -13.78 -10.76
CA ALA A 206 -3.07 -12.56 -10.91
C ALA A 206 -2.31 -11.28 -10.57
N LEU A 207 -1.38 -11.32 -9.61
CA LEU A 207 -0.48 -10.20 -9.34
C LEU A 207 0.57 -10.03 -10.44
N GLU A 208 1.09 -11.11 -10.99
CA GLU A 208 2.02 -11.08 -12.13
C GLU A 208 1.36 -10.51 -13.38
N ALA A 209 0.10 -10.82 -13.63
CA ALA A 209 -0.69 -10.20 -14.70
C ALA A 209 -0.87 -8.68 -14.54
N LYS A 210 -0.73 -8.15 -13.30
CA LYS A 210 -0.70 -6.71 -13.00
C LYS A 210 0.71 -6.08 -13.11
N GLY A 211 1.71 -6.84 -13.53
CA GLY A 211 3.09 -6.36 -13.71
C GLY A 211 3.97 -6.44 -12.45
N TYR A 212 3.54 -7.16 -11.43
CA TYR A 212 4.37 -7.46 -10.26
C TYR A 212 5.16 -8.76 -10.47
N THR A 213 6.26 -8.93 -9.74
CA THR A 213 6.91 -10.24 -9.60
C THR A 213 6.74 -10.70 -8.15
N VAL A 214 6.23 -11.91 -7.93
CA VAL A 214 5.98 -12.44 -6.59
C VAL A 214 6.99 -13.55 -6.26
N LYS A 215 7.72 -13.37 -5.15
CA LYS A 215 8.66 -14.37 -4.65
C LYS A 215 8.12 -15.00 -3.38
N LEU A 216 7.73 -16.27 -3.43
CA LEU A 216 7.29 -17.04 -2.28
C LEU A 216 8.49 -17.57 -1.49
N LYS A 217 8.38 -17.53 -0.16
CA LYS A 217 9.31 -18.20 0.77
C LYS A 217 8.60 -19.41 1.37
N LEU A 218 9.03 -20.59 0.95
CA LEU A 218 8.51 -21.88 1.41
C LEU A 218 9.31 -22.42 2.59
N ASN A 219 8.68 -23.24 3.43
CA ASN A 219 9.35 -24.09 4.41
C ASN A 219 9.63 -25.48 3.84
N ALA A 220 10.22 -26.38 4.64
CA ALA A 220 10.51 -27.77 4.24
C ALA A 220 9.24 -28.57 3.86
N SER A 221 8.07 -28.19 4.38
CA SER A 221 6.78 -28.81 4.08
C SER A 221 6.04 -28.13 2.91
N VAL A 222 6.75 -27.35 2.07
CA VAL A 222 6.21 -26.60 0.92
C VAL A 222 5.09 -25.61 1.29
N THR A 223 5.00 -25.21 2.56
CA THR A 223 4.03 -24.20 3.02
C THR A 223 4.62 -22.80 2.89
N VAL A 224 3.83 -21.85 2.41
CA VAL A 224 4.24 -20.44 2.26
C VAL A 224 4.38 -19.80 3.64
N ARG A 225 5.62 -19.41 3.99
CA ARG A 225 5.96 -18.72 5.25
C ARG A 225 6.09 -17.21 5.09
N GLY A 226 6.21 -16.75 3.89
CA GLY A 226 6.34 -15.35 3.56
C GLY A 226 6.31 -15.15 2.06
N TYR A 227 6.03 -13.93 1.63
CA TYR A 227 6.24 -13.56 0.23
C TYR A 227 6.64 -12.11 0.10
N THR A 228 7.28 -11.81 -1.02
CA THR A 228 7.75 -10.47 -1.36
C THR A 228 7.24 -10.13 -2.75
N ILE A 229 6.64 -8.96 -2.87
CA ILE A 229 6.19 -8.39 -4.14
C ILE A 229 7.24 -7.43 -4.63
N LEU A 230 7.72 -7.63 -5.86
CA LEU A 230 8.61 -6.71 -6.55
C LEU A 230 7.77 -5.82 -7.47
N SER A 231 7.97 -4.51 -7.35
CA SER A 231 7.41 -3.50 -8.25
C SER A 231 8.58 -2.69 -8.82
N GLY A 232 8.93 -2.94 -10.08
CA GLY A 232 10.19 -2.49 -10.64
C GLY A 232 11.39 -3.00 -9.82
N ASN A 233 12.27 -2.09 -9.39
CA ASN A 233 13.44 -2.43 -8.58
C ASN A 233 13.19 -2.47 -7.06
N SER A 234 11.97 -2.20 -6.62
CA SER A 234 11.63 -2.14 -5.20
C SER A 234 10.97 -3.42 -4.73
N ALA A 235 11.34 -3.86 -3.52
CA ALA A 235 10.87 -5.10 -2.92
C ALA A 235 10.03 -4.81 -1.66
N TYR A 236 8.81 -5.31 -1.62
CA TYR A 236 7.86 -5.13 -0.53
C TYR A 236 7.50 -6.47 0.09
N LYS A 237 7.91 -6.71 1.34
CA LYS A 237 7.46 -7.89 2.09
C LYS A 237 5.97 -7.76 2.40
N SER A 238 5.22 -8.84 2.36
CA SER A 238 3.79 -8.86 2.68
C SER A 238 3.46 -8.22 4.02
N SER A 239 4.28 -8.45 5.06
CA SER A 239 4.13 -7.86 6.39
C SER A 239 4.33 -6.33 6.44
N ILE A 240 5.09 -5.78 5.50
CA ILE A 240 5.28 -4.33 5.36
C ILE A 240 4.08 -3.71 4.63
N ILE A 241 3.53 -4.42 3.64
CA ILE A 241 2.36 -3.96 2.87
C ILE A 241 1.14 -3.89 3.78
N SER A 242 0.77 -4.99 4.43
CA SER A 242 -0.31 -5.07 5.42
C SER A 242 -0.17 -6.33 6.27
N ARG A 243 -0.58 -6.25 7.55
CA ARG A 243 -0.67 -7.43 8.42
C ARG A 243 -1.70 -8.44 7.91
N ASP A 244 -2.75 -7.97 7.25
CA ASP A 244 -3.84 -8.79 6.71
C ASP A 244 -3.42 -9.60 5.47
N LEU A 245 -2.33 -9.19 4.80
CA LEU A 245 -1.76 -9.86 3.64
C LEU A 245 -0.62 -10.82 4.00
N THR A 246 -0.34 -11.05 5.29
CA THR A 246 0.65 -12.07 5.67
C THR A 246 0.15 -13.47 5.36
N PRO A 247 1.03 -14.46 5.09
CA PRO A 247 0.60 -15.83 4.78
C PRO A 247 -0.34 -16.47 5.78
N VAL A 248 -0.21 -16.10 7.05
CA VAL A 248 -1.08 -16.61 8.15
C VAL A 248 -2.48 -16.00 8.08
N LYS A 249 -2.63 -14.78 7.57
CA LYS A 249 -3.90 -14.04 7.61
C LYS A 249 -4.57 -13.85 6.24
N ILE A 250 -3.86 -14.10 5.17
CA ILE A 250 -4.38 -13.79 3.82
C ILE A 250 -5.63 -14.59 3.47
N GLN A 251 -5.71 -15.83 3.91
CA GLN A 251 -6.89 -16.66 3.70
C GLN A 251 -8.09 -16.12 4.50
N ASP A 252 -7.89 -15.80 5.78
CA ASP A 252 -8.93 -15.17 6.61
C ASP A 252 -9.38 -13.84 6.00
N THR A 253 -8.45 -13.08 5.44
CA THR A 253 -8.76 -11.81 4.76
C THR A 253 -9.61 -12.04 3.51
N TRP A 254 -9.27 -13.05 2.69
CA TRP A 254 -10.06 -13.44 1.54
C TRP A 254 -11.47 -13.90 1.94
N GLU A 255 -11.59 -14.73 2.98
CA GLU A 255 -12.87 -15.21 3.49
C GLU A 255 -13.75 -14.06 4.00
N LYS A 256 -13.15 -13.08 4.69
CA LYS A 256 -13.86 -11.86 5.12
C LYS A 256 -14.36 -10.99 3.97
N MET A 257 -13.64 -10.98 2.85
CA MET A 257 -14.05 -10.24 1.65
C MET A 257 -15.14 -10.97 0.84
N ARG A 258 -15.43 -12.23 1.19
CA ARG A 258 -16.40 -13.09 0.50
C ARG A 258 -17.39 -13.73 1.48
N PRO A 259 -18.09 -12.88 2.27
CA PRO A 259 -19.02 -13.40 3.28
C PRO A 259 -20.13 -14.29 2.69
N GLU A 260 -20.53 -14.03 1.44
CA GLU A 260 -21.51 -14.83 0.73
C GLU A 260 -21.06 -16.29 0.49
N ILE A 261 -19.75 -16.53 0.26
CA ILE A 261 -19.20 -17.88 0.08
C ILE A 261 -19.19 -18.62 1.42
N ARG A 262 -18.65 -17.96 2.46
CA ARG A 262 -18.62 -18.50 3.82
C ARG A 262 -20.05 -18.80 4.31
N TYR A 263 -20.96 -17.85 4.12
CA TYR A 263 -22.36 -17.98 4.48
C TYR A 263 -23.06 -19.12 3.69
N GLY A 264 -22.73 -19.30 2.41
CA GLY A 264 -23.25 -20.37 1.57
C GLY A 264 -22.85 -21.77 2.02
N GLN A 265 -21.65 -21.91 2.63
CA GLN A 265 -21.14 -23.20 3.12
C GLN A 265 -21.61 -23.56 4.53
N MET A 266 -22.18 -22.62 5.28
CA MET A 266 -22.68 -22.80 6.64
C MET A 266 -24.03 -23.52 6.65
N THR A 267 -24.29 -24.33 7.67
CA THR A 267 -25.62 -24.81 8.01
C THR A 267 -26.54 -23.65 8.38
N TYR A 268 -27.82 -23.90 8.44
CA TYR A 268 -28.79 -22.85 8.82
C TYR A 268 -28.50 -22.26 10.20
N GLU A 269 -28.16 -23.13 11.18
CA GLU A 269 -27.85 -22.70 12.54
C GLU A 269 -26.56 -21.90 12.62
N GLU A 270 -25.53 -22.34 11.90
CA GLU A 270 -24.27 -21.60 11.78
C GLU A 270 -24.46 -20.24 11.11
N ARG A 271 -25.28 -20.16 10.05
CA ARG A 271 -25.63 -18.89 9.38
C ARG A 271 -26.29 -17.90 10.33
N LEU A 272 -27.25 -18.41 11.12
CA LEU A 272 -27.96 -17.58 12.08
C LEU A 272 -27.01 -17.11 13.20
N ALA A 273 -26.19 -18.00 13.74
CA ALA A 273 -25.21 -17.68 14.74
C ALA A 273 -24.18 -16.66 14.22
N PHE A 274 -23.68 -16.86 13.02
CA PHE A 274 -22.74 -15.93 12.38
C PHE A 274 -23.36 -14.55 12.14
N ALA A 275 -24.55 -14.48 11.56
CA ALA A 275 -25.24 -13.21 11.29
C ALA A 275 -25.53 -12.41 12.58
N THR A 276 -25.57 -13.08 13.74
CA THR A 276 -25.86 -12.46 15.03
C THR A 276 -24.62 -12.16 15.87
N SER A 277 -23.44 -12.66 15.46
CA SER A 277 -22.17 -12.40 16.12
C SER A 277 -21.67 -10.98 15.85
N ASP A 278 -20.76 -10.50 16.70
CA ASP A 278 -20.10 -9.21 16.47
C ASP A 278 -19.30 -9.18 15.17
N GLU A 279 -18.82 -10.33 14.69
CA GLU A 279 -18.12 -10.47 13.43
C GLU A 279 -19.07 -10.39 12.23
N GLY A 280 -20.27 -10.94 12.33
CA GLY A 280 -21.24 -11.05 11.22
C GLY A 280 -22.16 -9.85 11.07
N LYS A 281 -22.37 -9.05 12.12
CA LYS A 281 -23.34 -7.94 12.10
C LYS A 281 -23.08 -6.88 11.03
N ASP A 282 -21.81 -6.65 10.72
CA ASP A 282 -21.37 -5.64 9.74
C ASP A 282 -21.27 -6.20 8.30
N TYR A 283 -21.47 -7.51 8.10
CA TYR A 283 -21.52 -8.10 6.78
C TYR A 283 -22.89 -7.92 6.13
N LEU A 284 -22.87 -7.73 4.81
CA LEU A 284 -24.08 -7.67 3.97
C LEU A 284 -24.34 -9.06 3.38
N PHE A 285 -25.44 -9.63 3.78
CA PHE A 285 -25.90 -10.93 3.28
C PHE A 285 -26.97 -10.77 2.21
N PRO A 286 -27.05 -11.69 1.23
CA PRO A 286 -28.13 -11.67 0.26
C PRO A 286 -29.47 -12.01 0.95
N LEU A 287 -30.44 -11.16 0.77
CA LEU A 287 -31.83 -11.36 1.16
C LEU A 287 -32.66 -11.30 -0.10
N GLY A 288 -33.41 -12.36 -0.40
CA GLY A 288 -34.14 -12.48 -1.67
C GLY A 288 -35.50 -13.14 -1.53
N LEU A 289 -36.41 -12.76 -2.43
CA LEU A 289 -37.75 -13.32 -2.56
C LEU A 289 -38.11 -13.47 -4.05
N THR A 290 -38.69 -14.60 -4.44
CA THR A 290 -39.29 -14.77 -5.76
C THR A 290 -40.82 -14.60 -5.64
N LEU A 291 -41.38 -13.64 -6.37
CA LEU A 291 -42.81 -13.37 -6.41
C LEU A 291 -43.26 -13.21 -7.86
N ASP A 292 -44.28 -13.95 -8.27
CA ASP A 292 -44.85 -13.93 -9.65
C ASP A 292 -43.79 -14.02 -10.75
N GLY A 293 -42.80 -14.91 -10.55
CA GLY A 293 -41.70 -15.14 -11.50
C GLY A 293 -40.63 -14.03 -11.51
N LYS A 294 -40.79 -12.97 -10.74
CA LYS A 294 -39.78 -11.90 -10.54
C LYS A 294 -38.99 -12.16 -9.27
N ARG A 295 -37.66 -12.03 -9.38
CA ARG A 295 -36.77 -12.15 -8.26
C ARG A 295 -36.45 -10.75 -7.71
N TYR A 296 -36.73 -10.57 -6.44
CA TYR A 296 -36.37 -9.37 -5.68
C TYR A 296 -35.23 -9.71 -4.77
N GLU A 297 -34.16 -8.96 -4.87
CA GLU A 297 -32.94 -9.17 -4.07
C GLU A 297 -32.46 -7.86 -3.46
N THR A 298 -31.93 -7.94 -2.26
CA THR A 298 -31.21 -6.86 -1.62
C THR A 298 -30.05 -7.43 -0.81
N LYS A 299 -29.11 -6.56 -0.44
CA LYS A 299 -28.08 -6.91 0.55
C LYS A 299 -28.47 -6.26 1.87
N ALA A 300 -28.53 -7.06 2.93
CA ALA A 300 -28.91 -6.62 4.26
C ALA A 300 -27.82 -6.99 5.27
N SER A 301 -27.66 -6.17 6.33
CA SER A 301 -26.75 -6.50 7.43
C SER A 301 -27.16 -7.80 8.12
N GLY A 302 -26.22 -8.50 8.75
CA GLY A 302 -26.51 -9.72 9.51
C GLY A 302 -27.58 -9.50 10.57
N GLY A 303 -27.59 -8.32 11.19
CA GLY A 303 -28.64 -7.93 12.13
C GLY A 303 -30.04 -7.85 11.50
N ALA A 304 -30.16 -7.28 10.28
CA ALA A 304 -31.44 -7.23 9.56
C ALA A 304 -31.91 -8.63 9.13
N VAL A 305 -31.00 -9.48 8.63
CA VAL A 305 -31.31 -10.89 8.31
C VAL A 305 -31.86 -11.61 9.54
N LYS A 306 -31.25 -11.42 10.70
CA LYS A 306 -31.75 -11.95 11.98
C LYS A 306 -33.16 -11.43 12.30
N ALA A 307 -33.37 -10.12 12.18
CA ALA A 307 -34.67 -9.53 12.44
C ALA A 307 -35.75 -10.11 11.52
N PHE A 308 -35.46 -10.33 10.24
CA PHE A 308 -36.38 -11.00 9.33
C PHE A 308 -36.74 -12.42 9.79
N HIS A 309 -35.76 -13.21 10.24
CA HIS A 309 -36.03 -14.57 10.76
C HIS A 309 -36.82 -14.57 12.08
N GLU A 310 -36.50 -13.67 13.01
CA GLU A 310 -37.20 -13.57 14.29
C GLU A 310 -38.68 -13.16 14.11
N GLU A 311 -38.90 -12.13 13.29
CA GLU A 311 -40.25 -11.63 13.01
C GLU A 311 -41.09 -12.68 12.22
N SER A 312 -40.48 -13.36 11.24
CA SER A 312 -41.16 -14.43 10.50
C SER A 312 -41.62 -15.54 11.43
N ARG A 313 -40.75 -16.04 12.31
CA ARG A 313 -41.12 -17.07 13.32
C ARG A 313 -42.21 -16.60 14.29
N ALA A 314 -42.17 -15.31 14.68
CA ALA A 314 -43.18 -14.77 15.57
C ALA A 314 -44.57 -14.72 14.89
N ILE A 315 -44.60 -14.39 13.60
CA ILE A 315 -45.82 -14.33 12.80
C ILE A 315 -46.38 -15.75 12.57
N GLU A 316 -45.55 -16.71 12.19
CA GLU A 316 -45.92 -18.12 11.96
C GLU A 316 -46.60 -18.78 13.19
N ARG A 317 -46.29 -18.30 14.42
CA ARG A 317 -46.92 -18.76 15.67
C ARG A 317 -48.30 -18.18 15.93
N THR A 318 -48.64 -17.08 15.30
CA THR A 318 -49.84 -16.27 15.62
C THR A 318 -50.82 -16.09 14.45
N HIS A 319 -50.42 -16.44 13.24
CA HIS A 319 -51.19 -16.27 12.01
C HIS A 319 -51.25 -17.56 11.20
N SER A 320 -52.20 -17.69 10.30
CA SER A 320 -52.26 -18.79 9.37
C SER A 320 -51.03 -18.81 8.44
N PRO A 321 -50.67 -19.96 7.84
CA PRO A 321 -49.54 -20.03 6.90
C PRO A 321 -49.64 -19.05 5.72
N GLU A 322 -50.90 -18.82 5.23
CA GLU A 322 -51.14 -17.88 4.12
C GLU A 322 -50.94 -16.43 4.56
N GLU A 323 -51.49 -16.03 5.69
CA GLU A 323 -51.32 -14.69 6.25
C GLU A 323 -49.84 -14.43 6.61
N SER A 324 -49.16 -15.40 7.21
CA SER A 324 -47.76 -15.30 7.55
C SER A 324 -46.89 -15.08 6.30
N GLY A 325 -47.15 -15.84 5.23
CA GLY A 325 -46.48 -15.70 3.95
C GLY A 325 -46.72 -14.31 3.32
N ASN A 326 -47.94 -13.79 3.43
CA ASN A 326 -48.31 -12.50 2.89
C ASN A 326 -47.65 -11.35 3.69
N ILE A 327 -47.62 -11.45 5.02
CA ILE A 327 -46.95 -10.47 5.89
C ILE A 327 -45.44 -10.47 5.58
N PHE A 328 -44.81 -11.64 5.48
CA PHE A 328 -43.40 -11.75 5.17
C PHE A 328 -43.06 -11.12 3.81
N ARG A 329 -43.82 -11.46 2.78
CA ARG A 329 -43.63 -10.92 1.41
C ARG A 329 -43.78 -9.40 1.38
N THR A 330 -44.82 -8.87 2.03
CA THR A 330 -45.06 -7.43 2.13
C THR A 330 -43.92 -6.73 2.88
N ALA A 331 -43.48 -7.28 4.02
CA ALA A 331 -42.36 -6.73 4.78
C ALA A 331 -41.07 -6.71 3.98
N PHE A 332 -40.78 -7.78 3.21
CA PHE A 332 -39.63 -7.84 2.34
C PHE A 332 -39.67 -6.77 1.24
N LEU A 333 -40.81 -6.61 0.54
CA LEU A 333 -40.98 -5.62 -0.53
C LEU A 333 -40.84 -4.19 0.02
N LEU A 334 -41.36 -3.93 1.20
CA LEU A 334 -41.19 -2.65 1.90
C LEU A 334 -39.70 -2.41 2.25
N PHE A 335 -39.03 -3.42 2.74
CA PHE A 335 -37.60 -3.32 3.10
C PHE A 335 -36.73 -2.99 1.89
N VAL A 336 -36.99 -3.61 0.74
CA VAL A 336 -36.29 -3.36 -0.53
C VAL A 336 -36.66 -2.00 -1.15
N GLY A 337 -37.68 -1.31 -0.62
CA GLY A 337 -38.16 -0.04 -1.17
C GLY A 337 -39.13 -0.22 -2.35
N GLN A 338 -39.69 -1.42 -2.57
CA GLN A 338 -40.69 -1.72 -3.61
C GLN A 338 -42.10 -1.45 -3.05
N VAL A 339 -42.37 -0.19 -2.65
CA VAL A 339 -43.60 0.18 -1.97
C VAL A 339 -44.84 -0.08 -2.85
N ASP A 340 -44.76 0.20 -4.15
CA ASP A 340 -45.91 -0.01 -5.08
C ASP A 340 -46.23 -1.50 -5.20
N ALA A 341 -45.21 -2.37 -5.29
CA ALA A 341 -45.39 -3.83 -5.34
C ALA A 341 -46.00 -4.35 -4.03
N ALA A 342 -45.53 -3.86 -2.88
CA ALA A 342 -46.09 -4.23 -1.59
C ALA A 342 -47.53 -3.80 -1.44
N THR A 343 -47.89 -2.60 -1.89
CA THR A 343 -49.27 -2.05 -1.87
C THR A 343 -50.20 -2.87 -2.78
N SER A 344 -49.77 -3.17 -4.02
CA SER A 344 -50.54 -4.00 -4.95
C SER A 344 -50.76 -5.41 -4.42
N PHE A 345 -49.79 -5.99 -3.75
CA PHE A 345 -49.90 -7.31 -3.14
C PHE A 345 -50.90 -7.32 -1.98
N ALA A 346 -50.82 -6.34 -1.09
CA ALA A 346 -51.77 -6.19 0.03
C ALA A 346 -53.22 -5.98 -0.46
N GLN A 347 -53.43 -5.24 -1.55
CA GLN A 347 -54.75 -5.06 -2.18
C GLN A 347 -55.31 -6.36 -2.74
N ASN A 348 -54.48 -7.18 -3.40
CA ASN A 348 -54.90 -8.48 -3.96
C ASN A 348 -55.22 -9.51 -2.90
N CYS A 349 -54.67 -9.39 -1.69
CA CYS A 349 -54.96 -10.25 -0.54
C CYS A 349 -56.20 -9.81 0.27
N GLY A 350 -57.01 -8.91 -0.27
CA GLY A 350 -58.27 -8.45 0.36
C GLY A 350 -58.10 -7.32 1.37
N GLY A 351 -56.87 -6.81 1.51
CA GLY A 351 -56.60 -5.63 2.33
C GLY A 351 -56.73 -4.36 1.51
N GLY A 352 -57.80 -3.59 1.66
CA GLY A 352 -57.96 -2.23 1.08
C GLY A 352 -56.95 -1.29 1.77
N GLY A 353 -55.78 -1.15 1.20
CA GLY A 353 -54.79 -0.20 1.71
C GLY A 353 -55.16 1.23 1.29
N SER A 354 -55.24 2.15 2.24
CA SER A 354 -55.05 3.56 1.98
C SER A 354 -53.69 3.74 1.29
N ALA A 355 -53.57 4.69 0.36
CA ALA A 355 -52.28 5.05 -0.22
C ALA A 355 -51.23 5.22 0.91
N PRO A 356 -49.99 4.69 0.76
CA PRO A 356 -49.00 4.83 1.78
C PRO A 356 -48.80 6.29 2.14
N ASP A 357 -48.78 6.56 3.45
CA ASP A 357 -48.48 7.89 3.98
C ASP A 357 -47.23 8.43 3.28
N GLN A 358 -47.32 9.65 2.72
CA GLN A 358 -46.23 10.24 1.95
C GLN A 358 -44.90 10.38 2.76
N ASN A 359 -44.97 10.19 4.08
CA ASN A 359 -43.83 10.22 5.01
C ASN A 359 -43.29 8.82 5.37
N TRP A 360 -43.73 7.76 4.70
CA TRP A 360 -43.31 6.42 5.01
C TRP A 360 -42.06 6.06 4.18
N GLY A 361 -40.95 5.76 4.84
CA GLY A 361 -39.67 5.40 4.25
C GLY A 361 -38.64 5.17 5.33
N ARG A 362 -37.44 4.80 4.94
CA ARG A 362 -36.31 4.62 5.86
C ARG A 362 -35.73 5.99 6.24
N ASP A 363 -35.58 6.24 7.54
CA ASP A 363 -34.89 7.42 8.02
C ASP A 363 -33.38 7.32 7.77
N LYS A 364 -32.73 8.45 7.48
CA LYS A 364 -31.31 8.49 7.14
C LYS A 364 -30.37 7.88 8.22
N ASN A 365 -30.81 7.92 9.48
CA ASN A 365 -30.06 7.43 10.64
C ASN A 365 -30.62 6.12 11.21
N GLU A 366 -31.60 5.50 10.57
CA GLU A 366 -32.20 4.27 11.01
C GLU A 366 -31.31 3.08 10.60
N ASP A 367 -30.93 2.22 11.57
CA ASP A 367 -30.20 1.02 11.25
C ASP A 367 -31.08 -0.03 10.54
N ASP A 368 -30.44 -1.00 9.90
CA ASP A 368 -31.13 -2.03 9.13
C ASP A 368 -32.05 -2.90 10.00
N ILE A 369 -31.76 -3.07 11.28
CA ILE A 369 -32.54 -3.91 12.22
C ILE A 369 -33.85 -3.22 12.55
N LEU A 370 -33.78 -1.94 12.91
CA LEU A 370 -34.98 -1.14 13.22
C LEU A 370 -35.85 -0.97 11.97
N TRP A 371 -35.23 -0.76 10.82
CA TRP A 371 -35.92 -0.68 9.54
C TRP A 371 -36.63 -2.01 9.20
N ALA A 372 -35.97 -3.17 9.34
CA ALA A 372 -36.57 -4.47 9.11
C ALA A 372 -37.78 -4.70 10.01
N ARG A 373 -37.67 -4.45 11.32
CA ARG A 373 -38.78 -4.59 12.27
C ARG A 373 -39.92 -3.64 11.97
N ARG A 374 -39.64 -2.39 11.52
CA ARG A 374 -40.64 -1.44 11.12
C ARG A 374 -41.41 -1.89 9.86
N CYS A 375 -40.68 -2.49 8.89
CA CYS A 375 -41.32 -3.10 7.72
C CYS A 375 -42.29 -4.24 8.10
N PHE A 376 -41.91 -5.13 9.03
CA PHE A 376 -42.80 -6.19 9.50
C PHE A 376 -44.05 -5.64 10.22
N ARG A 377 -43.91 -4.64 11.08
CA ARG A 377 -45.03 -3.99 11.76
C ARG A 377 -45.99 -3.40 10.75
N LYS A 378 -45.49 -2.66 9.75
CA LYS A 378 -46.31 -2.07 8.70
C LYS A 378 -46.99 -3.11 7.80
N ALA A 379 -46.25 -4.17 7.44
CA ALA A 379 -46.81 -5.27 6.67
C ALA A 379 -47.94 -5.98 7.40
N ARG A 380 -47.83 -6.17 8.71
CA ARG A 380 -48.91 -6.74 9.54
C ARG A 380 -50.13 -5.84 9.51
N GLU A 381 -50.00 -4.53 9.70
CA GLU A 381 -51.11 -3.56 9.59
C GLU A 381 -51.77 -3.65 8.21
N MET A 382 -51.01 -3.73 7.13
CA MET A 382 -51.55 -3.78 5.76
C MET A 382 -52.30 -5.06 5.45
N VAL A 383 -51.84 -6.21 5.97
CA VAL A 383 -52.42 -7.53 5.68
C VAL A 383 -53.58 -7.90 6.61
N THR A 384 -53.53 -7.50 7.88
CA THR A 384 -54.55 -7.91 8.90
C THR A 384 -55.65 -6.88 9.12
N THR A 385 -55.57 -5.67 8.57
CA THR A 385 -56.62 -4.67 8.72
C THR A 385 -57.84 -5.07 7.85
N PRO A 386 -59.00 -5.35 8.42
CA PRO A 386 -60.18 -5.69 7.62
C PRO A 386 -60.62 -4.51 6.76
N VAL A 387 -60.92 -4.80 5.50
CA VAL A 387 -61.53 -3.82 4.60
C VAL A 387 -62.93 -3.46 5.10
N ILE A 388 -63.09 -2.32 5.74
CA ILE A 388 -64.43 -1.76 6.01
C ILE A 388 -65.02 -1.33 4.66
N ARG A 389 -65.83 -2.23 4.05
CA ARG A 389 -66.67 -1.85 2.93
C ARG A 389 -67.70 -0.86 3.41
N LEU A 390 -67.48 0.43 3.17
CA LEU A 390 -68.53 1.43 3.28
C LEU A 390 -69.56 1.14 2.17
N ASN A 391 -70.59 0.35 2.52
CA ASN A 391 -71.80 0.26 1.71
C ASN A 391 -72.45 1.66 1.67
N ARG A 392 -72.14 2.43 0.63
CA ARG A 392 -72.96 3.57 0.27
C ARG A 392 -74.33 3.03 -0.20
N ARG A 393 -75.32 2.96 0.70
CA ARG A 393 -76.72 2.88 0.29
C ARG A 393 -77.11 4.21 -0.35
N ARG A 394 -77.61 4.14 -1.55
CA ARG A 394 -78.30 5.21 -2.21
C ARG A 394 -79.61 5.57 -1.46
#